data_8937b26526ee049f62414335e9f21245
#
_entry.id   8937b26526ee049f62414335e9f21245
#
_cell.length_a   1.000
_cell.length_b   1.000
_cell.length_c   1.000
_cell.angle_alpha   90.00
_cell.angle_beta   90.00
_cell.angle_gamma   90.00
#
_symmetry.space_group_name_H-M   'P 1'
#
loop_
_entity.id
_entity.type
_entity.pdbx_description
1 polymer ?
#
loop_
_entity_poly.entity_id
_entity_poly.type
_entity_poly.pdbx_seq_one_letter_code
_entity_poly.pdbx_strand_id
1 'polypeptide(L)'
;MLNVHEAPNGFRWRIVPERNDSCVLEEGMVQSDEPGVYLEGEYGIRHENETVVRKGEKNEYGQFMYLETITFVPIDLDGVDPDVLTQYERKWLNEYHQAVYDKVSPYLNDEEKAWLKHATRAI
;
A
#
# COMPACT_ATOMS: atom_id res chain seq x y z
N MET A 1 -19.27 -6.10 15.96
CA MET A 1 -17.81 -5.96 15.67
C MET A 1 -17.61 -6.40 14.23
N LEU A 2 -17.01 -5.60 13.39
CA LEU A 2 -16.69 -5.98 12.01
C LEU A 2 -15.45 -6.86 12.03
N ASN A 3 -15.51 -8.01 11.35
CA ASN A 3 -14.33 -8.84 11.12
C ASN A 3 -13.86 -8.58 9.68
N VAL A 4 -12.70 -7.96 9.55
CA VAL A 4 -12.13 -7.57 8.25
C VAL A 4 -11.15 -8.60 7.67
N HIS A 5 -10.78 -9.62 8.47
CA HIS A 5 -9.88 -10.66 8.02
C HIS A 5 -10.67 -11.85 7.49
N GLU A 6 -10.68 -12.01 6.17
CA GLU A 6 -11.42 -13.06 5.47
C GLU A 6 -10.49 -14.01 4.72
N ALA A 7 -10.85 -15.29 4.70
CA ALA A 7 -10.20 -16.30 3.87
C ALA A 7 -10.68 -16.15 2.41
N PRO A 8 -9.96 -16.71 1.41
CA PRO A 8 -8.86 -17.67 1.54
C PRO A 8 -7.46 -17.06 1.47
N ASN A 9 -7.31 -15.78 1.12
CA ASN A 9 -6.02 -15.16 0.89
C ASN A 9 -5.59 -14.23 2.02
N GLY A 10 -4.29 -14.18 2.22
CA GLY A 10 -3.62 -13.26 3.13
C GLY A 10 -2.13 -13.49 3.07
N PHE A 11 -1.33 -12.45 3.34
CA PHE A 11 0.10 -12.62 3.52
C PHE A 11 0.55 -12.02 4.83
N ARG A 12 1.49 -12.69 5.46
CA ARG A 12 2.03 -12.31 6.75
C ARG A 12 3.36 -13.00 7.01
N TRP A 13 4.10 -12.51 7.96
CA TRP A 13 5.40 -13.07 8.32
C TRP A 13 5.32 -14.42 9.04
N ARG A 14 4.13 -14.89 9.44
CA ARG A 14 3.92 -16.20 10.10
C ARG A 14 2.64 -16.88 9.62
N ILE A 15 2.62 -18.20 9.70
CA ILE A 15 1.41 -18.99 9.43
C ILE A 15 0.51 -18.98 10.69
N VAL A 16 -0.77 -18.74 10.50
CA VAL A 16 -1.82 -18.79 11.52
C VAL A 16 -2.89 -19.77 11.04
N PRO A 17 -2.77 -21.07 11.36
CA PRO A 17 -3.63 -22.13 10.79
C PRO A 17 -5.13 -21.88 11.00
N GLU A 18 -5.51 -21.29 12.12
CA GLU A 18 -6.91 -21.04 12.49
C GLU A 18 -7.61 -20.05 11.55
N ARG A 19 -6.84 -19.23 10.81
CA ARG A 19 -7.40 -18.27 9.85
C ARG A 19 -7.71 -18.87 8.50
N ASN A 20 -7.08 -20.00 8.16
CA ASN A 20 -7.24 -20.67 6.85
C ASN A 20 -7.08 -19.73 5.65
N ASP A 21 -6.12 -18.79 5.74
CA ASP A 21 -5.87 -17.73 4.77
C ASP A 21 -4.53 -17.84 4.04
N SER A 22 -3.93 -19.04 4.03
CA SER A 22 -2.63 -19.33 3.40
C SER A 22 -2.81 -20.05 2.05
N CYS A 23 -3.58 -19.47 1.15
CA CYS A 23 -3.69 -19.98 -0.22
C CYS A 23 -2.54 -19.48 -1.10
N VAL A 24 -2.33 -20.15 -2.23
CA VAL A 24 -1.48 -19.63 -3.30
C VAL A 24 -2.17 -18.41 -3.92
N LEU A 25 -1.44 -17.30 -4.02
CA LEU A 25 -1.99 -16.08 -4.60
C LEU A 25 -2.21 -16.25 -6.11
N GLU A 26 -3.39 -15.85 -6.58
CA GLU A 26 -3.79 -15.89 -7.98
C GLU A 26 -4.07 -14.47 -8.49
N GLU A 27 -3.96 -14.29 -9.81
CA GLU A 27 -4.27 -13.02 -10.45
C GLU A 27 -5.71 -12.56 -10.15
N GLY A 28 -5.86 -11.30 -9.76
CA GLY A 28 -7.13 -10.69 -9.42
C GLY A 28 -7.50 -10.78 -7.93
N MET A 29 -6.78 -11.53 -7.11
CA MET A 29 -6.98 -11.50 -5.66
C MET A 29 -6.64 -10.12 -5.11
N VAL A 30 -7.51 -9.61 -4.23
CA VAL A 30 -7.34 -8.32 -3.55
C VAL A 30 -6.99 -8.59 -2.09
N GLN A 31 -6.05 -7.80 -1.57
CA GLN A 31 -5.62 -7.87 -0.17
C GLN A 31 -5.00 -6.56 0.28
N SER A 32 -5.08 -6.27 1.58
CA SER A 32 -4.37 -5.15 2.18
C SER A 32 -2.88 -5.46 2.39
N ASP A 33 -2.05 -4.45 2.22
CA ASP A 33 -0.67 -4.40 2.70
C ASP A 33 -0.62 -3.37 3.82
N GLU A 34 -0.58 -3.86 5.07
CA GLU A 34 -0.87 -3.06 6.27
C GLU A 34 0.20 -3.23 7.38
N PRO A 35 1.49 -2.98 7.09
CA PRO A 35 2.52 -3.01 8.12
C PRO A 35 2.26 -1.95 9.20
N GLY A 36 2.50 -2.32 10.46
CA GLY A 36 2.29 -1.42 11.59
C GLY A 36 3.24 -1.68 12.73
N VAL A 37 3.51 -0.61 13.49
CA VAL A 37 4.27 -0.64 14.75
C VAL A 37 3.34 -0.18 15.87
N TYR A 38 3.34 -0.93 16.96
CA TYR A 38 2.46 -0.65 18.11
C TYR A 38 3.27 -0.73 19.39
N LEU A 39 3.31 0.37 20.14
CA LEU A 39 4.00 0.48 21.42
C LEU A 39 2.95 0.59 22.53
N GLU A 40 2.91 -0.38 23.43
CA GLU A 40 1.91 -0.47 24.46
C GLU A 40 1.95 0.76 25.40
N GLY A 41 0.81 1.40 25.57
CA GLY A 41 0.66 2.60 26.40
C GLY A 41 1.23 3.88 25.77
N GLU A 42 1.73 3.83 24.55
CA GLU A 42 2.29 4.99 23.84
C GLU A 42 1.50 5.30 22.56
N TYR A 43 1.78 4.60 21.47
CA TYR A 43 1.13 4.87 20.16
C TYR A 43 1.14 3.63 19.24
N GLY A 44 0.34 3.72 18.19
CA GLY A 44 0.40 2.81 17.05
C GLY A 44 0.41 3.58 15.74
N ILE A 45 1.22 3.11 14.78
CA ILE A 45 1.29 3.65 13.43
C ILE A 45 1.09 2.50 12.45
N ARG A 46 0.19 2.68 11.48
CA ARG A 46 -0.02 1.76 10.36
C ARG A 46 0.00 2.54 9.07
N HIS A 47 0.71 2.00 8.07
CA HIS A 47 0.53 2.37 6.67
C HIS A 47 -0.24 1.25 5.97
N GLU A 48 -1.25 1.60 5.17
CA GLU A 48 -2.11 0.59 4.56
C GLU A 48 -2.51 1.00 3.15
N ASN A 49 -2.31 0.07 2.23
CA ASN A 49 -2.85 0.15 0.88
C ASN A 49 -3.55 -1.16 0.52
N GLU A 50 -4.68 -1.05 -0.18
CA GLU A 50 -5.25 -2.18 -0.89
C GLU A 50 -4.43 -2.47 -2.14
N THR A 51 -4.22 -3.74 -2.39
CA THR A 51 -3.45 -4.23 -3.53
C THR A 51 -4.20 -5.34 -4.27
N VAL A 52 -3.92 -5.44 -5.57
CA VAL A 52 -4.42 -6.55 -6.40
C VAL A 52 -3.24 -7.32 -6.99
N VAL A 53 -3.35 -8.64 -6.95
CA VAL A 53 -2.33 -9.53 -7.51
C VAL A 53 -2.36 -9.48 -9.04
N ARG A 54 -1.22 -9.22 -9.67
CA ARG A 54 -1.05 -9.20 -11.12
C ARG A 54 0.06 -10.14 -11.57
N LYS A 55 -0.05 -10.64 -12.79
CA LYS A 55 1.04 -11.38 -13.44
C LYS A 55 2.12 -10.42 -13.92
N GLY A 56 3.35 -10.73 -13.57
CA GLY A 56 4.55 -10.10 -14.08
C GLY A 56 5.22 -10.92 -15.17
N GLU A 57 6.55 -10.90 -15.19
CA GLU A 57 7.35 -11.66 -16.14
C GLU A 57 7.12 -13.18 -15.98
N LYS A 58 7.14 -13.88 -17.08
CA LYS A 58 7.20 -15.35 -17.11
C LYS A 58 8.53 -15.77 -17.71
N ASN A 59 9.29 -16.58 -17.00
CA ASN A 59 10.58 -17.11 -17.46
C ASN A 59 10.75 -18.59 -17.07
N GLU A 60 11.97 -19.12 -17.18
CA GLU A 60 12.29 -20.54 -16.89
C GLU A 60 12.03 -20.93 -15.43
N TYR A 61 12.03 -19.97 -14.49
CA TYR A 61 11.75 -20.22 -13.06
C TYR A 61 10.26 -20.20 -12.73
N GLY A 62 9.42 -19.71 -13.64
CA GLY A 62 7.96 -19.69 -13.47
C GLY A 62 7.29 -18.37 -13.83
N GLN A 63 6.06 -18.23 -13.36
CA GLN A 63 5.28 -17.00 -13.47
C GLN A 63 5.52 -16.14 -12.24
N PHE A 64 6.19 -15.00 -12.40
CA PHE A 64 6.31 -14.01 -11.33
C PHE A 64 5.02 -13.21 -11.18
N MET A 65 4.74 -12.80 -9.96
CA MET A 65 3.57 -12.00 -9.63
C MET A 65 4.04 -10.71 -8.93
N TYR A 66 3.22 -9.67 -9.00
CA TYR A 66 3.42 -8.45 -8.23
C TYR A 66 2.09 -7.94 -7.68
N LEU A 67 2.17 -7.06 -6.69
CA LEU A 67 1.03 -6.42 -6.07
C LEU A 67 0.90 -5.00 -6.64
N GLU A 68 -0.20 -4.75 -7.36
CA GLU A 68 -0.55 -3.43 -7.86
C GLU A 68 -1.38 -2.70 -6.81
N THR A 69 -0.93 -1.54 -6.37
CA THR A 69 -1.68 -0.68 -5.44
C THR A 69 -2.93 -0.12 -6.13
N ILE A 70 -4.08 -0.23 -5.45
CA ILE A 70 -5.38 0.28 -5.91
C ILE A 70 -5.98 1.33 -4.99
N THR A 71 -5.33 1.65 -3.87
CA THR A 71 -5.65 2.78 -2.99
C THR A 71 -4.90 4.03 -3.47
N PHE A 72 -5.62 5.14 -3.60
CA PHE A 72 -5.06 6.44 -4.03
C PHE A 72 -5.34 7.52 -3.00
N VAL A 73 -4.66 7.42 -1.86
CA VAL A 73 -4.71 8.39 -0.75
C VAL A 73 -3.28 8.83 -0.43
N PRO A 74 -3.00 10.14 -0.24
CA PRO A 74 -1.66 10.57 0.12
C PRO A 74 -1.19 9.94 1.44
N ILE A 75 0.05 9.47 1.48
CA ILE A 75 0.73 9.14 2.74
C ILE A 75 1.08 10.47 3.41
N ASP A 76 0.79 10.58 4.71
CA ASP A 76 1.08 11.79 5.48
C ASP A 76 2.59 12.00 5.61
N LEU A 77 3.09 13.02 4.91
CA LEU A 77 4.52 13.35 4.88
C LEU A 77 5.02 14.02 6.16
N ASP A 78 4.13 14.52 7.02
CA ASP A 78 4.55 15.11 8.29
C ASP A 78 5.03 14.04 9.28
N GLY A 79 4.65 12.79 9.07
CA GLY A 79 5.14 11.62 9.80
C GLY A 79 6.36 10.92 9.15
N VAL A 80 6.87 11.43 8.04
CA VAL A 80 7.97 10.82 7.29
C VAL A 80 9.27 11.59 7.51
N ASP A 81 10.29 10.91 8.02
CA ASP A 81 11.66 11.45 8.06
C ASP A 81 12.38 11.10 6.73
N PRO A 82 12.58 12.08 5.83
CA PRO A 82 13.19 11.79 4.53
C PRO A 82 14.66 11.37 4.63
N ASP A 83 15.35 11.68 5.73
CA ASP A 83 16.78 11.36 5.86
C ASP A 83 17.03 9.89 6.17
N VAL A 84 16.02 9.16 6.67
CA VAL A 84 16.11 7.71 6.92
C VAL A 84 15.67 6.87 5.72
N LEU A 85 15.06 7.49 4.71
CA LEU A 85 14.65 6.79 3.49
C LEU A 85 15.84 6.56 2.56
N THR A 86 15.94 5.35 2.02
CA THR A 86 16.83 5.09 0.88
C THR A 86 16.37 5.86 -0.36
N GLN A 87 17.26 6.05 -1.33
CA GLN A 87 16.90 6.68 -2.61
C GLN A 87 15.79 5.91 -3.35
N TYR A 88 15.76 4.58 -3.21
CA TYR A 88 14.73 3.74 -3.80
C TYR A 88 13.36 3.99 -3.16
N GLU A 89 13.27 4.00 -1.83
CA GLU A 89 12.03 4.24 -1.09
C GLU A 89 11.49 5.66 -1.34
N ARG A 90 12.37 6.66 -1.34
CA ARG A 90 12.03 8.04 -1.69
C ARG A 90 11.46 8.15 -3.11
N LYS A 91 12.12 7.52 -4.08
CA LYS A 91 11.64 7.47 -5.46
C LYS A 91 10.27 6.81 -5.54
N TRP A 92 10.10 5.65 -4.90
CA TRP A 92 8.84 4.92 -4.89
C TRP A 92 7.70 5.75 -4.28
N LEU A 93 7.94 6.43 -3.14
CA LEU A 93 6.94 7.29 -2.50
C LEU A 93 6.54 8.47 -3.39
N ASN A 94 7.51 9.11 -4.05
CA ASN A 94 7.26 10.20 -4.99
C ASN A 94 6.44 9.72 -6.22
N GLU A 95 6.75 8.56 -6.76
CA GLU A 95 5.99 7.96 -7.89
C GLU A 95 4.56 7.59 -7.46
N TYR A 96 4.39 7.04 -6.26
CA TYR A 96 3.08 6.77 -5.69
C TYR A 96 2.26 8.06 -5.52
N HIS A 97 2.83 9.10 -4.93
CA HIS A 97 2.18 10.39 -4.74
C HIS A 97 1.82 11.05 -6.08
N GLN A 98 2.68 10.93 -7.10
CA GLN A 98 2.34 11.41 -8.44
C GLN A 98 1.12 10.66 -9.01
N ALA A 99 1.06 9.34 -8.84
CA ALA A 99 -0.09 8.55 -9.28
C ALA A 99 -1.37 8.91 -8.51
N VAL A 100 -1.28 9.18 -7.21
CA VAL A 100 -2.41 9.68 -6.41
C VAL A 100 -2.92 11.01 -6.98
N TYR A 101 -2.01 11.96 -7.22
CA TYR A 101 -2.39 13.26 -7.79
C TYR A 101 -3.07 13.12 -9.15
N ASP A 102 -2.46 12.36 -10.05
CA ASP A 102 -2.96 12.19 -11.42
C ASP A 102 -4.35 11.54 -11.48
N LYS A 103 -4.60 10.56 -10.59
CA LYS A 103 -5.88 9.86 -10.55
C LYS A 103 -6.99 10.63 -9.84
N VAL A 104 -6.67 11.38 -8.80
CA VAL A 104 -7.68 12.01 -7.93
C VAL A 104 -7.98 13.45 -8.36
N SER A 105 -6.96 14.22 -8.78
CA SER A 105 -7.11 15.64 -9.11
C SER A 105 -8.18 15.95 -10.16
N PRO A 106 -8.48 15.11 -11.18
CA PRO A 106 -9.54 15.43 -12.15
C PRO A 106 -10.94 15.57 -11.55
N TYR A 107 -11.17 15.04 -10.36
CA TYR A 107 -12.47 15.04 -9.68
C TYR A 107 -12.60 16.14 -8.62
N LEU A 108 -11.56 16.96 -8.43
CA LEU A 108 -11.47 17.96 -7.39
C LEU A 108 -11.66 19.38 -7.96
N ASN A 109 -12.15 20.32 -7.11
CA ASN A 109 -12.11 21.74 -7.39
C ASN A 109 -10.70 22.34 -7.22
N ASP A 110 -10.51 23.63 -7.51
CA ASP A 110 -9.18 24.24 -7.50
C ASP A 110 -8.54 24.31 -6.09
N GLU A 111 -9.33 24.53 -5.05
CA GLU A 111 -8.85 24.55 -3.66
C GLU A 111 -8.41 23.15 -3.21
N GLU A 112 -9.22 22.15 -3.49
CA GLU A 112 -8.92 20.73 -3.19
C GLU A 112 -7.69 20.24 -3.96
N LYS A 113 -7.54 20.65 -5.25
CA LYS A 113 -6.33 20.35 -6.03
C LYS A 113 -5.08 20.96 -5.43
N ALA A 114 -5.18 22.20 -4.95
CA ALA A 114 -4.05 22.86 -4.29
C ALA A 114 -3.63 22.12 -3.02
N TRP A 115 -4.61 21.69 -2.21
CA TRP A 115 -4.36 20.85 -1.04
C TRP A 115 -3.75 19.52 -1.43
N LEU A 116 -4.33 18.79 -2.39
CA LEU A 116 -3.83 17.50 -2.84
C LEU A 116 -2.39 17.61 -3.37
N LYS A 117 -2.09 18.66 -4.14
CA LYS A 117 -0.74 18.94 -4.64
C LYS A 117 0.27 19.13 -3.51
N HIS A 118 -0.13 19.78 -2.41
CA HIS A 118 0.70 19.92 -1.24
C HIS A 118 0.88 18.56 -0.51
N ALA A 119 -0.20 17.82 -0.33
CA ALA A 119 -0.18 16.51 0.33
C ALA A 119 0.63 15.46 -0.44
N THR A 120 0.71 15.58 -1.77
CA THR A 120 1.47 14.68 -2.66
C THR A 120 2.81 15.27 -3.14
N ARG A 121 3.34 16.28 -2.44
CA ARG A 121 4.63 16.89 -2.80
C ARG A 121 5.77 15.88 -2.78
N ALA A 122 6.76 16.06 -3.64
CA ALA A 122 7.97 15.25 -3.61
C ALA A 122 8.84 15.58 -2.36
N ILE A 123 9.55 14.57 -1.89
CA ILE A 123 10.50 14.66 -0.77
C ILE A 123 11.89 14.20 -1.19
#